data_97e0f4f8d3cfe6058f2cd91b7a2fddc8
#
_entry.id   97e0f4f8d3cfe6058f2cd91b7a2fddc8
#
_cell.length_a   1.000
_cell.length_b   1.000
_cell.length_c   1.000
_cell.angle_alpha   90.00
_cell.angle_beta   90.00
_cell.angle_gamma   90.00
#
_symmetry.space_group_name_H-M   'P 1'
#
loop_
_entity.id
_entity.type
_entity.pdbx_description
1 polymer ?
#
loop_
_entity_poly.entity_id
_entity_poly.type
_entity_poly.pdbx_seq_one_letter_code
_entity_poly.pdbx_strand_id
1 'polypeptide(L)'
;MIDAEGEDEAAPCHWLRDRLLQWGRRPALVWHDEEISYAALCDAVSRMLDTLRRDRVPPGSTLAIFGDYSPGVCALLLAAIFHRLTVVPIASAPRAGQQEMLATAEVMFAAYPDADGGCRIKILDERMPRHALLCSLGERGAPGLVLFSSGSTGRSKASLLDMDDLLAKFREERPGQRTLVFLMIDHIGGINTLFHVLAHGGTIVTARDRTPDAVCEAMAAHRVELLPATPTFLNMLLISDAVNRYDLNALRIITYGTEPMPASTLAALRTVLPAVRLKQTYGLTEVGILPTRSQSSDSLWLRLGERGYEHRIVDGVLWLRSRSAMLGYLNAPSPFDAEGWFNTQDLVQVDGDYVRILGRTSEVINVGGEKVYPAEVEDLLLQMDNVEDVTVSGRPNPVTGAVVAARFTLTRPEDATSLRRRTREFCQGRLERFKVPVVVEIAEDAQHSARFKKRRAAGAGA
;
A
#
# COMPACT_ATOMS: atom_id res chain seq x y z
N MET A 1 -31.98 -12.01 -4.96
CA MET A 1 -32.24 -10.81 -5.79
C MET A 1 -32.02 -9.60 -4.89
N ILE A 2 -31.15 -8.69 -5.29
CA ILE A 2 -31.00 -7.40 -4.60
C ILE A 2 -32.22 -6.60 -5.05
N ASP A 3 -33.22 -6.44 -4.16
CA ASP A 3 -34.46 -5.76 -4.51
C ASP A 3 -34.17 -4.30 -4.85
N ALA A 4 -34.57 -3.89 -6.06
CA ALA A 4 -34.41 -2.57 -6.63
C ALA A 4 -35.53 -1.59 -6.19
N GLU A 5 -36.15 -1.83 -5.04
CA GLU A 5 -37.26 -0.98 -4.59
C GLU A 5 -36.75 0.13 -3.66
N GLY A 6 -36.65 1.35 -4.19
CA GLY A 6 -36.72 2.61 -3.41
C GLY A 6 -35.44 3.12 -2.77
N GLU A 7 -34.25 2.74 -3.24
CA GLU A 7 -33.00 3.36 -2.76
C GLU A 7 -32.64 4.56 -3.64
N ASP A 8 -32.47 5.70 -3.00
CA ASP A 8 -32.13 7.01 -3.54
C ASP A 8 -30.94 6.95 -4.53
N GLU A 9 -31.15 7.26 -5.82
CA GLU A 9 -30.08 7.36 -6.84
C GLU A 9 -28.93 8.28 -6.44
N ALA A 10 -29.15 9.15 -5.45
CA ALA A 10 -28.16 10.05 -4.87
C ALA A 10 -27.31 9.42 -3.75
N ALA A 11 -27.56 8.17 -3.36
CA ALA A 11 -26.82 7.51 -2.28
C ALA A 11 -25.33 7.36 -2.62
N PRO A 12 -24.41 7.64 -1.66
CA PRO A 12 -22.97 7.47 -1.86
C PRO A 12 -22.63 6.05 -2.35
N CYS A 13 -21.70 5.93 -3.29
CA CYS A 13 -21.25 4.67 -3.89
C CYS A 13 -22.30 3.82 -4.61
N HIS A 14 -23.54 4.31 -4.83
CA HIS A 14 -24.59 3.58 -5.53
C HIS A 14 -24.15 3.09 -6.92
N TRP A 15 -23.49 3.94 -7.68
CA TRP A 15 -22.93 3.62 -9.02
C TRP A 15 -22.04 2.35 -9.01
N LEU A 16 -21.36 2.04 -7.91
CA LEU A 16 -20.51 0.85 -7.81
C LEU A 16 -21.38 -0.42 -7.74
N ARG A 17 -22.49 -0.38 -6.97
CA ARG A 17 -23.43 -1.50 -6.87
C ARG A 17 -24.00 -1.86 -8.25
N ASP A 18 -24.48 -0.87 -9.00
CA ASP A 18 -25.03 -1.07 -10.33
C ASP A 18 -23.99 -1.67 -11.28
N ARG A 19 -22.76 -1.16 -11.18
CA ARG A 19 -21.66 -1.64 -12.01
C ARG A 19 -21.28 -3.09 -11.68
N LEU A 20 -21.25 -3.49 -10.40
CA LEU A 20 -21.01 -4.88 -10.01
C LEU A 20 -22.09 -5.83 -10.58
N LEU A 21 -23.34 -5.42 -10.59
CA LEU A 21 -24.46 -6.20 -11.17
C LEU A 21 -24.32 -6.40 -12.68
N GLN A 22 -23.81 -5.39 -13.41
CA GLN A 22 -23.61 -5.47 -14.86
C GLN A 22 -22.56 -6.52 -15.27
N TRP A 23 -21.58 -6.82 -14.41
CA TRP A 23 -20.54 -7.80 -14.73
C TRP A 23 -21.02 -9.26 -14.72
N GLY A 24 -22.09 -9.58 -14.02
CA GLY A 24 -22.83 -10.84 -14.06
C GLY A 24 -21.96 -12.07 -13.87
N ARG A 25 -21.81 -12.90 -14.90
CA ARG A 25 -21.03 -14.16 -14.83
C ARG A 25 -19.52 -14.01 -14.97
N ARG A 26 -19.01 -12.81 -15.17
CA ARG A 26 -17.54 -12.59 -15.21
C ARG A 26 -16.91 -13.02 -13.89
N PRO A 27 -15.69 -13.60 -13.88
CA PRO A 27 -14.99 -13.90 -12.66
C PRO A 27 -14.62 -12.60 -11.93
N ALA A 28 -15.03 -12.48 -10.66
CA ALA A 28 -14.71 -11.37 -9.79
C ALA A 28 -13.46 -11.67 -8.93
N LEU A 29 -13.38 -12.89 -8.40
CA LEU A 29 -12.28 -13.35 -7.56
C LEU A 29 -11.80 -14.75 -7.97
N VAL A 30 -10.51 -14.98 -7.75
CA VAL A 30 -9.91 -16.32 -7.67
C VAL A 30 -9.35 -16.44 -6.24
N TRP A 31 -9.87 -17.38 -5.48
CA TRP A 31 -9.49 -17.62 -4.09
C TRP A 31 -9.36 -19.12 -3.84
N HIS A 32 -8.18 -19.57 -3.40
CA HIS A 32 -7.85 -20.99 -3.29
C HIS A 32 -8.13 -21.77 -4.58
N ASP A 33 -7.72 -21.18 -5.72
CA ASP A 33 -7.89 -21.72 -7.07
C ASP A 33 -9.36 -21.84 -7.57
N GLU A 34 -10.32 -21.40 -6.78
CA GLU A 34 -11.74 -21.36 -7.17
C GLU A 34 -12.12 -19.98 -7.74
N GLU A 35 -12.78 -19.99 -8.90
CA GLU A 35 -13.32 -18.78 -9.53
C GLU A 35 -14.73 -18.46 -8.98
N ILE A 36 -14.89 -17.24 -8.48
CA ILE A 36 -16.14 -16.69 -7.97
C ILE A 36 -16.60 -15.58 -8.91
N SER A 37 -17.81 -15.70 -9.48
CA SER A 37 -18.36 -14.71 -10.40
C SER A 37 -18.82 -13.43 -9.66
N TYR A 38 -18.99 -12.33 -10.43
CA TYR A 38 -19.61 -11.11 -9.89
C TYR A 38 -21.04 -11.37 -9.39
N ALA A 39 -21.82 -12.22 -10.06
CA ALA A 39 -23.14 -12.61 -9.58
C ALA A 39 -23.07 -13.28 -8.19
N ALA A 40 -22.15 -14.24 -8.01
CA ALA A 40 -21.95 -14.90 -6.72
C ALA A 40 -21.44 -13.93 -5.65
N LEU A 41 -20.57 -12.99 -6.01
CA LEU A 41 -20.11 -11.91 -5.11
C LEU A 41 -21.30 -11.01 -4.71
N CYS A 42 -22.16 -10.60 -5.64
CA CYS A 42 -23.35 -9.79 -5.33
C CYS A 42 -24.35 -10.53 -4.43
N ASP A 43 -24.52 -11.83 -4.63
CA ASP A 43 -25.32 -12.66 -3.72
C ASP A 43 -24.71 -12.73 -2.33
N ALA A 44 -23.36 -12.83 -2.23
CA ALA A 44 -22.67 -12.78 -0.94
C ALA A 44 -22.81 -11.40 -0.27
N VAL A 45 -22.72 -10.31 -1.02
CA VAL A 45 -22.96 -8.94 -0.52
C VAL A 45 -24.38 -8.82 0.03
N SER A 46 -25.38 -9.36 -0.65
CA SER A 46 -26.76 -9.35 -0.17
C SER A 46 -26.90 -10.09 1.15
N ARG A 47 -26.32 -11.28 1.26
CA ARG A 47 -26.32 -12.05 2.54
C ARG A 47 -25.65 -11.29 3.68
N MET A 48 -24.55 -10.57 3.39
CA MET A 48 -23.87 -9.74 4.38
C MET A 48 -24.71 -8.52 4.80
N LEU A 49 -25.42 -7.88 3.86
CA LEU A 49 -26.39 -6.81 4.18
C LEU A 49 -27.49 -7.30 5.08
N ASP A 50 -28.07 -8.49 4.81
CA ASP A 50 -29.10 -9.10 5.66
C ASP A 50 -28.55 -9.45 7.04
N THR A 51 -27.28 -9.88 7.13
CA THR A 51 -26.61 -10.11 8.41
C THR A 51 -26.46 -8.82 9.21
N LEU A 52 -25.99 -7.73 8.58
CA LEU A 52 -25.85 -6.42 9.23
C LEU A 52 -27.22 -5.91 9.75
N ARG A 53 -28.29 -6.06 8.96
CA ARG A 53 -29.66 -5.68 9.34
C ARG A 53 -30.21 -6.54 10.49
N ARG A 54 -30.07 -7.87 10.41
CA ARG A 54 -30.47 -8.82 11.43
C ARG A 54 -29.79 -8.55 12.76
N ASP A 55 -28.48 -8.29 12.72
CA ASP A 55 -27.69 -8.00 13.91
C ASP A 55 -27.82 -6.53 14.35
N ARG A 56 -28.71 -5.77 13.69
CA ARG A 56 -29.08 -4.38 14.01
C ARG A 56 -27.90 -3.43 14.06
N VAL A 57 -26.97 -3.56 13.10
CA VAL A 57 -25.84 -2.63 12.94
C VAL A 57 -26.37 -1.33 12.35
N PRO A 58 -26.36 -0.20 13.07
CA PRO A 58 -26.92 1.05 12.55
C PRO A 58 -26.01 1.68 11.47
N PRO A 59 -26.57 2.36 10.43
CA PRO A 59 -25.78 3.22 9.58
C PRO A 59 -24.99 4.27 10.39
N GLY A 60 -23.81 4.65 9.91
CA GLY A 60 -22.90 5.55 10.61
C GLY A 60 -22.06 4.89 11.70
N SER A 61 -22.29 3.60 12.01
CA SER A 61 -21.46 2.83 12.95
C SER A 61 -20.07 2.55 12.39
N THR A 62 -19.14 2.27 13.30
CA THR A 62 -17.79 1.82 12.98
C THR A 62 -17.69 0.29 13.07
N LEU A 63 -17.25 -0.36 11.97
CA LEU A 63 -17.15 -1.81 11.83
C LEU A 63 -15.70 -2.22 11.55
N ALA A 64 -15.07 -2.94 12.48
CA ALA A 64 -13.80 -3.60 12.19
C ALA A 64 -14.05 -4.90 11.41
N ILE A 65 -13.32 -5.10 10.32
CA ILE A 65 -13.33 -6.32 9.52
C ILE A 65 -11.99 -7.03 9.67
N PHE A 66 -12.00 -8.23 10.27
CA PHE A 66 -10.81 -9.03 10.50
C PHE A 66 -10.59 -10.02 9.36
N GLY A 67 -9.42 -9.95 8.76
CA GLY A 67 -8.99 -10.81 7.67
C GLY A 67 -8.37 -10.04 6.52
N ASP A 68 -7.67 -10.77 5.66
CA ASP A 68 -7.17 -10.26 4.38
C ASP A 68 -8.13 -10.70 3.26
N TYR A 69 -7.73 -10.57 2.00
CA TYR A 69 -8.59 -10.89 0.87
C TYR A 69 -9.17 -12.30 0.95
N SER A 70 -10.48 -12.35 0.99
CA SER A 70 -11.29 -13.56 0.84
C SER A 70 -12.66 -13.17 0.28
N PRO A 71 -13.45 -14.11 -0.25
CA PRO A 71 -14.82 -13.80 -0.70
C PRO A 71 -15.67 -13.14 0.35
N GLY A 72 -15.60 -13.65 1.60
CA GLY A 72 -16.34 -13.11 2.75
C GLY A 72 -15.90 -11.70 3.13
N VAL A 73 -14.58 -11.41 3.17
CA VAL A 73 -14.06 -10.08 3.49
C VAL A 73 -14.44 -9.08 2.40
N CYS A 74 -14.29 -9.44 1.12
CA CYS A 74 -14.67 -8.56 0.00
C CYS A 74 -16.18 -8.27 0.00
N ALA A 75 -17.02 -9.29 0.21
CA ALA A 75 -18.47 -9.13 0.29
C ALA A 75 -18.91 -8.26 1.48
N LEU A 76 -18.30 -8.48 2.65
CA LEU A 76 -18.63 -7.70 3.85
C LEU A 76 -18.17 -6.24 3.73
N LEU A 77 -16.99 -6.00 3.14
CA LEU A 77 -16.50 -4.63 2.88
C LEU A 77 -17.48 -3.86 1.96
N LEU A 78 -17.92 -4.49 0.88
CA LEU A 78 -18.92 -3.90 -0.04
C LEU A 78 -20.26 -3.68 0.68
N ALA A 79 -20.74 -4.67 1.42
CA ALA A 79 -21.99 -4.56 2.19
C ALA A 79 -21.91 -3.43 3.22
N ALA A 80 -20.79 -3.29 3.92
CA ALA A 80 -20.59 -2.23 4.91
C ALA A 80 -20.62 -0.83 4.25
N ILE A 81 -20.02 -0.67 3.08
CA ILE A 81 -20.08 0.58 2.31
C ILE A 81 -21.52 0.89 1.89
N PHE A 82 -22.23 -0.09 1.33
CA PHE A 82 -23.62 0.09 0.90
C PHE A 82 -24.58 0.30 2.09
N HIS A 83 -24.20 -0.19 3.27
CA HIS A 83 -24.92 0.05 4.52
C HIS A 83 -24.47 1.34 5.23
N ARG A 84 -23.60 2.18 4.58
CA ARG A 84 -23.12 3.47 5.08
C ARG A 84 -22.37 3.37 6.41
N LEU A 85 -21.53 2.32 6.58
CA LEU A 85 -20.68 2.14 7.76
C LEU A 85 -19.31 2.77 7.54
N THR A 86 -18.61 3.08 8.63
CA THR A 86 -17.19 3.36 8.63
C THR A 86 -16.41 2.07 8.86
N VAL A 87 -15.67 1.62 7.85
CA VAL A 87 -14.93 0.35 7.88
C VAL A 87 -13.52 0.53 8.42
N VAL A 88 -13.09 -0.40 9.25
CA VAL A 88 -11.73 -0.49 9.81
C VAL A 88 -11.17 -1.86 9.45
N PRO A 89 -10.49 -2.03 8.29
CA PRO A 89 -9.89 -3.31 7.91
C PRO A 89 -8.67 -3.60 8.79
N ILE A 90 -8.57 -4.85 9.27
CA ILE A 90 -7.49 -5.34 10.13
C ILE A 90 -7.01 -6.68 9.58
N ALA A 91 -5.98 -6.66 8.72
CA ALA A 91 -5.46 -7.86 8.09
C ALA A 91 -4.31 -8.50 8.89
N SER A 92 -3.44 -7.70 9.51
CA SER A 92 -2.14 -8.19 9.99
C SER A 92 -1.66 -7.64 11.33
N ALA A 93 -2.49 -6.88 12.06
CA ALA A 93 -2.03 -6.27 13.30
C ALA A 93 -1.82 -7.32 14.42
N PRO A 94 -0.71 -7.27 15.17
CA PRO A 94 -0.54 -8.08 16.37
C PRO A 94 -1.67 -7.84 17.36
N ARG A 95 -2.08 -8.86 18.12
CA ARG A 95 -3.21 -8.77 19.08
C ARG A 95 -3.07 -7.59 20.05
N ALA A 96 -1.86 -7.31 20.53
CA ALA A 96 -1.60 -6.19 21.44
C ALA A 96 -1.91 -4.82 20.82
N GLY A 97 -1.64 -4.64 19.51
CA GLY A 97 -1.95 -3.40 18.79
C GLY A 97 -3.41 -3.28 18.36
N GLN A 98 -4.13 -4.41 18.24
CA GLN A 98 -5.54 -4.40 17.80
C GLN A 98 -6.44 -3.62 18.76
N GLN A 99 -6.25 -3.76 20.08
CA GLN A 99 -7.07 -3.06 21.07
C GLN A 99 -6.93 -1.53 20.97
N GLU A 100 -5.69 -1.04 20.78
CA GLU A 100 -5.44 0.39 20.56
C GLU A 100 -6.10 0.89 19.26
N MET A 101 -6.01 0.10 18.19
CA MET A 101 -6.64 0.44 16.90
C MET A 101 -8.17 0.51 17.04
N LEU A 102 -8.80 -0.50 17.68
CA LEU A 102 -10.24 -0.54 17.90
C LEU A 102 -10.72 0.65 18.75
N ALA A 103 -10.01 0.97 19.83
CA ALA A 103 -10.34 2.10 20.69
C ALA A 103 -10.16 3.45 19.98
N THR A 104 -9.06 3.62 19.21
CA THR A 104 -8.77 4.86 18.44
C THR A 104 -9.82 5.12 17.36
N ALA A 105 -10.27 4.09 16.66
CA ALA A 105 -11.30 4.20 15.62
C ALA A 105 -12.73 4.14 16.19
N GLU A 106 -12.89 4.14 17.54
CA GLU A 106 -14.20 4.03 18.23
C GLU A 106 -15.05 2.90 17.64
N VAL A 107 -14.45 1.70 17.48
CA VAL A 107 -15.10 0.57 16.82
C VAL A 107 -16.25 0.03 17.68
N MET A 108 -17.46 0.06 17.11
CA MET A 108 -18.67 -0.47 17.73
C MET A 108 -18.83 -1.97 17.52
N PHE A 109 -18.52 -2.44 16.32
CA PHE A 109 -18.72 -3.83 15.90
C PHE A 109 -17.45 -4.44 15.35
N ALA A 110 -17.20 -5.70 15.67
CA ALA A 110 -16.10 -6.49 15.12
C ALA A 110 -16.68 -7.68 14.33
N ALA A 111 -16.34 -7.76 13.06
CA ALA A 111 -16.84 -8.77 12.13
C ALA A 111 -15.73 -9.73 11.70
N TYR A 112 -16.06 -11.02 11.73
CA TYR A 112 -15.20 -12.14 11.40
C TYR A 112 -15.87 -12.97 10.31
N PRO A 113 -15.65 -12.65 9.02
CA PRO A 113 -16.13 -13.48 7.91
C PRO A 113 -15.49 -14.86 7.96
N ASP A 114 -16.30 -15.90 7.74
CA ASP A 114 -15.83 -17.28 7.66
C ASP A 114 -15.65 -17.76 6.19
N ALA A 115 -15.07 -18.95 6.05
CA ALA A 115 -14.83 -19.55 4.73
C ALA A 115 -16.13 -20.00 4.04
N ASP A 116 -17.17 -20.29 4.79
CA ASP A 116 -18.45 -20.82 4.31
C ASP A 116 -19.40 -19.70 3.85
N GLY A 117 -18.93 -18.45 3.88
CA GLY A 117 -19.68 -17.27 3.45
C GLY A 117 -20.62 -16.70 4.51
N GLY A 118 -20.48 -17.14 5.77
CA GLY A 118 -21.10 -16.55 6.95
C GLY A 118 -20.26 -15.40 7.51
N CYS A 119 -20.79 -14.74 8.54
CA CYS A 119 -20.09 -13.71 9.29
C CYS A 119 -20.54 -13.66 10.73
N ARG A 120 -19.61 -13.74 11.66
CA ARG A 120 -19.88 -13.51 13.07
C ARG A 120 -19.61 -12.06 13.41
N ILE A 121 -20.63 -11.35 13.88
CA ILE A 121 -20.52 -9.97 14.36
C ILE A 121 -20.53 -9.97 15.88
N LYS A 122 -19.57 -9.26 16.48
CA LYS A 122 -19.46 -9.05 17.92
C LYS A 122 -19.64 -7.57 18.23
N ILE A 123 -20.52 -7.24 19.15
CA ILE A 123 -20.67 -5.89 19.67
C ILE A 123 -19.51 -5.62 20.64
N LEU A 124 -18.79 -4.54 20.42
CA LEU A 124 -17.69 -4.06 21.27
C LEU A 124 -18.13 -2.85 22.10
N ASP A 125 -18.89 -1.93 21.51
CA ASP A 125 -19.47 -0.77 22.17
C ASP A 125 -20.86 -0.49 21.55
N GLU A 126 -21.86 -0.20 22.37
CA GLU A 126 -23.21 0.14 21.91
C GLU A 126 -23.38 1.64 21.65
N ARG A 127 -22.41 2.45 22.03
CA ARG A 127 -22.45 3.91 21.88
C ARG A 127 -22.00 4.30 20.48
N MET A 128 -22.77 5.18 19.85
CA MET A 128 -22.36 5.79 18.58
C MET A 128 -21.02 6.54 18.73
N PRO A 129 -20.22 6.63 17.65
CA PRO A 129 -18.95 7.34 17.66
C PRO A 129 -19.11 8.79 18.12
N ARG A 130 -18.12 9.30 18.87
CA ARG A 130 -18.13 10.67 19.43
C ARG A 130 -17.14 11.58 18.76
N HIS A 131 -16.15 11.03 18.07
CA HIS A 131 -15.14 11.83 17.36
C HIS A 131 -15.83 12.68 16.29
N ALA A 132 -15.58 13.99 16.29
CA ALA A 132 -16.28 14.96 15.43
C ALA A 132 -16.24 14.59 13.92
N LEU A 133 -15.14 14.04 13.43
CA LEU A 133 -15.02 13.60 12.04
C LEU A 133 -15.92 12.40 11.73
N LEU A 134 -16.03 11.42 12.65
CA LEU A 134 -16.91 10.26 12.48
C LEU A 134 -18.37 10.69 12.53
N CYS A 135 -18.74 11.58 13.46
CA CYS A 135 -20.10 12.14 13.55
C CYS A 135 -20.47 12.87 12.25
N SER A 136 -19.61 13.78 11.79
CA SER A 136 -19.86 14.57 10.56
C SER A 136 -20.00 13.66 9.32
N LEU A 137 -19.23 12.59 9.23
CA LEU A 137 -19.34 11.63 8.13
C LEU A 137 -20.67 10.86 8.21
N GLY A 138 -21.07 10.41 9.40
CA GLY A 138 -22.33 9.73 9.65
C GLY A 138 -23.56 10.61 9.37
N GLU A 139 -23.53 11.90 9.76
CA GLU A 139 -24.59 12.88 9.47
C GLU A 139 -24.78 13.10 7.96
N ARG A 140 -23.70 13.04 7.17
CA ARG A 140 -23.75 13.10 5.70
C ARG A 140 -24.25 11.79 5.07
N GLY A 141 -24.41 10.73 5.86
CA GLY A 141 -24.74 9.39 5.36
C GLY A 141 -23.65 8.79 4.46
N ALA A 142 -22.43 9.29 4.53
CA ALA A 142 -21.33 8.81 3.70
C ALA A 142 -20.62 7.62 4.37
N PRO A 143 -20.24 6.58 3.61
CA PRO A 143 -19.43 5.48 4.14
C PRO A 143 -17.99 5.92 4.36
N GLY A 144 -17.38 5.44 5.44
CA GLY A 144 -16.02 5.78 5.83
C GLY A 144 -15.04 4.63 5.72
N LEU A 145 -13.76 4.99 5.72
CA LEU A 145 -12.65 4.04 5.82
C LEU A 145 -11.62 4.58 6.79
N VAL A 146 -11.27 3.81 7.82
CA VAL A 146 -10.15 4.12 8.71
C VAL A 146 -8.98 3.22 8.38
N LEU A 147 -7.85 3.81 8.01
CA LEU A 147 -6.59 3.10 7.81
C LEU A 147 -5.53 3.54 8.80
N PHE A 148 -4.78 2.57 9.31
CA PHE A 148 -3.69 2.81 10.23
C PHE A 148 -2.34 2.83 9.49
N SER A 149 -1.62 3.93 9.63
CA SER A 149 -0.25 4.08 9.14
C SER A 149 0.74 4.09 10.30
N SER A 150 1.95 3.54 10.10
CA SER A 150 3.03 3.66 11.08
C SER A 150 3.47 5.12 11.19
N GLY A 151 3.15 5.77 12.29
CA GLY A 151 3.60 7.13 12.57
C GLY A 151 5.12 7.19 12.82
N SER A 152 5.75 8.28 12.44
CA SER A 152 7.18 8.56 12.75
C SER A 152 7.46 8.62 14.26
N THR A 153 6.42 8.77 15.09
CA THR A 153 6.48 8.83 16.55
C THR A 153 6.32 7.47 17.24
N GLY A 154 6.27 6.36 16.47
CA GLY A 154 6.07 5.01 17.00
C GLY A 154 4.61 4.62 17.27
N ARG A 155 3.67 5.57 17.36
CA ARG A 155 2.23 5.28 17.43
C ARG A 155 1.59 5.31 16.06
N SER A 156 0.71 4.34 15.79
CA SER A 156 -0.04 4.30 14.53
C SER A 156 -1.03 5.47 14.45
N LYS A 157 -1.05 6.16 13.30
CA LYS A 157 -2.02 7.23 13.02
C LYS A 157 -3.23 6.63 12.31
N ALA A 158 -4.43 6.99 12.77
CA ALA A 158 -5.70 6.56 12.21
C ALA A 158 -6.25 7.63 11.26
N SER A 159 -6.15 7.41 9.96
CA SER A 159 -6.66 8.31 8.91
C SER A 159 -8.10 7.94 8.58
N LEU A 160 -9.03 8.89 8.68
CA LEU A 160 -10.41 8.73 8.24
C LEU A 160 -10.56 9.25 6.80
N LEU A 161 -11.01 8.40 5.90
CA LEU A 161 -11.28 8.73 4.50
C LEU A 161 -12.79 8.62 4.22
N ASP A 162 -13.29 9.49 3.36
CA ASP A 162 -14.62 9.38 2.75
C ASP A 162 -14.52 8.39 1.56
N MET A 163 -15.33 7.35 1.56
CA MET A 163 -15.27 6.31 0.53
C MET A 163 -15.81 6.80 -0.80
N ASP A 164 -16.78 7.71 -0.84
CA ASP A 164 -17.30 8.22 -2.11
C ASP A 164 -16.25 9.07 -2.83
N ASP A 165 -15.53 9.93 -2.11
CA ASP A 165 -14.42 10.71 -2.64
C ASP A 165 -13.26 9.81 -3.10
N LEU A 166 -12.92 8.79 -2.29
CA LEU A 166 -11.85 7.84 -2.61
C LEU A 166 -12.14 7.05 -3.88
N LEU A 167 -13.40 6.65 -4.07
CA LEU A 167 -13.85 5.83 -5.21
C LEU A 167 -14.23 6.65 -6.46
N ALA A 168 -14.42 7.96 -6.34
CA ALA A 168 -14.86 8.83 -7.43
C ALA A 168 -14.01 8.71 -8.71
N LYS A 169 -12.70 8.48 -8.56
CA LYS A 169 -11.77 8.28 -9.70
C LYS A 169 -12.02 7.01 -10.51
N PHE A 170 -12.77 6.05 -9.99
CA PHE A 170 -13.11 4.80 -10.66
C PHE A 170 -14.46 4.84 -11.38
N ARG A 171 -15.16 5.99 -11.34
CA ARG A 171 -16.42 6.17 -12.08
C ARG A 171 -16.21 6.12 -13.60
N GLU A 172 -15.04 6.59 -14.08
CA GLU A 172 -14.66 6.44 -15.49
C GLU A 172 -14.35 4.97 -15.80
N GLU A 173 -15.00 4.41 -16.80
CA GLU A 173 -14.80 3.01 -17.19
C GLU A 173 -13.44 2.79 -17.85
N ARG A 174 -12.81 1.69 -17.51
CA ARG A 174 -11.55 1.21 -18.07
C ARG A 174 -11.62 -0.29 -18.28
N PRO A 175 -10.79 -0.87 -19.16
CA PRO A 175 -10.72 -2.32 -19.30
C PRO A 175 -10.35 -3.00 -17.98
N GLY A 176 -11.12 -4.02 -17.60
CA GLY A 176 -10.82 -4.87 -16.46
C GLY A 176 -9.61 -5.76 -16.74
N GLN A 177 -8.85 -6.07 -15.69
CA GLN A 177 -7.65 -6.91 -15.76
C GLN A 177 -7.67 -7.99 -14.66
N ARG A 178 -7.08 -9.14 -14.96
CA ARG A 178 -6.77 -10.14 -13.92
C ARG A 178 -5.59 -9.63 -13.10
N THR A 179 -5.84 -9.28 -11.86
CA THR A 179 -4.90 -8.56 -10.99
C THR A 179 -4.60 -9.35 -9.74
N LEU A 180 -3.33 -9.63 -9.48
CA LEU A 180 -2.91 -10.24 -8.23
C LEU A 180 -2.92 -9.19 -7.12
N VAL A 181 -3.68 -9.44 -6.05
CA VAL A 181 -3.77 -8.54 -4.90
C VAL A 181 -2.65 -8.84 -3.90
N PHE A 182 -1.49 -8.26 -4.16
CA PHE A 182 -0.30 -8.43 -3.32
C PHE A 182 -0.32 -7.52 -2.08
N LEU A 183 -0.72 -6.24 -2.25
CA LEU A 183 -0.79 -5.27 -1.16
C LEU A 183 -1.98 -5.59 -0.25
N MET A 184 -1.76 -5.63 1.06
CA MET A 184 -2.78 -6.02 2.04
C MET A 184 -3.99 -5.06 2.05
N ILE A 185 -5.18 -5.60 2.38
CA ILE A 185 -6.44 -4.85 2.37
C ILE A 185 -6.49 -3.73 3.41
N ASP A 186 -5.71 -3.80 4.48
CA ASP A 186 -5.56 -2.76 5.50
C ASP A 186 -4.55 -1.64 5.12
N HIS A 187 -4.20 -1.55 3.82
CA HIS A 187 -3.32 -0.54 3.26
C HIS A 187 -4.01 0.19 2.12
N ILE A 188 -3.76 1.50 1.97
CA ILE A 188 -4.39 2.32 0.91
C ILE A 188 -4.16 1.76 -0.50
N GLY A 189 -2.98 1.18 -0.77
CA GLY A 189 -2.69 0.52 -2.05
C GLY A 189 -3.53 -0.73 -2.27
N GLY A 190 -3.80 -1.52 -1.22
CA GLY A 190 -4.67 -2.69 -1.29
C GLY A 190 -6.12 -2.30 -1.56
N ILE A 191 -6.66 -1.38 -0.79
CA ILE A 191 -8.00 -0.80 -1.02
C ILE A 191 -8.13 -0.25 -2.44
N ASN A 192 -7.14 0.54 -2.88
CA ASN A 192 -7.13 1.10 -4.23
C ASN A 192 -7.15 0.02 -5.32
N THR A 193 -6.38 -1.06 -5.13
CA THR A 193 -6.33 -2.18 -6.07
C THR A 193 -7.65 -2.93 -6.12
N LEU A 194 -8.23 -3.24 -4.95
CA LEU A 194 -9.54 -3.90 -4.84
C LEU A 194 -10.60 -3.17 -5.65
N PHE A 195 -10.79 -1.88 -5.36
CA PHE A 195 -11.83 -1.10 -6.02
C PHE A 195 -11.52 -0.77 -7.48
N HIS A 196 -10.24 -0.62 -7.84
CA HIS A 196 -9.85 -0.54 -9.24
C HIS A 196 -10.30 -1.78 -10.02
N VAL A 197 -10.04 -2.97 -9.50
CA VAL A 197 -10.42 -4.22 -10.17
C VAL A 197 -11.94 -4.38 -10.24
N LEU A 198 -12.63 -4.23 -9.11
CA LEU A 198 -14.09 -4.42 -9.05
C LEU A 198 -14.86 -3.40 -9.88
N ALA A 199 -14.47 -2.13 -9.84
CA ALA A 199 -15.14 -1.07 -10.63
C ALA A 199 -14.99 -1.23 -12.14
N HIS A 200 -13.99 -1.96 -12.62
CA HIS A 200 -13.73 -2.13 -14.05
C HIS A 200 -14.03 -3.56 -14.56
N GLY A 201 -14.68 -4.42 -13.75
CA GLY A 201 -15.02 -5.78 -14.13
C GLY A 201 -13.82 -6.68 -14.37
N GLY A 202 -12.72 -6.42 -13.66
CA GLY A 202 -11.54 -7.25 -13.64
C GLY A 202 -11.70 -8.44 -12.68
N THR A 203 -10.63 -9.21 -12.51
CA THR A 203 -10.62 -10.37 -11.61
C THR A 203 -9.54 -10.19 -10.55
N ILE A 204 -9.90 -10.25 -9.29
CA ILE A 204 -8.98 -10.30 -8.17
C ILE A 204 -8.41 -11.72 -8.10
N VAL A 205 -7.09 -11.85 -8.11
CA VAL A 205 -6.38 -13.12 -7.92
C VAL A 205 -5.63 -13.06 -6.60
N THR A 206 -5.84 -14.03 -5.73
CA THR A 206 -5.09 -14.19 -4.48
C THR A 206 -4.02 -15.25 -4.65
N ALA A 207 -2.86 -15.08 -4.00
CA ALA A 207 -1.88 -16.13 -3.80
C ALA A 207 -2.08 -16.78 -2.42
N ARG A 208 -1.68 -18.03 -2.25
CA ARG A 208 -1.77 -18.75 -0.94
C ARG A 208 -0.94 -18.05 0.15
N ASP A 209 0.19 -17.48 -0.23
CA ASP A 209 1.05 -16.64 0.59
C ASP A 209 1.75 -15.59 -0.30
N ARG A 210 2.61 -14.76 0.29
CA ARG A 210 3.32 -13.69 -0.43
C ARG A 210 4.79 -14.02 -0.68
N THR A 211 5.15 -15.31 -0.77
CA THR A 211 6.47 -15.69 -1.24
C THR A 211 6.61 -15.52 -2.75
N PRO A 212 7.81 -15.28 -3.29
CA PRO A 212 8.02 -15.17 -4.74
C PRO A 212 7.44 -16.34 -5.53
N ASP A 213 7.62 -17.58 -5.04
CA ASP A 213 7.12 -18.79 -5.69
C ASP A 213 5.59 -18.83 -5.72
N ALA A 214 4.93 -18.63 -4.58
CA ALA A 214 3.46 -18.67 -4.51
C ALA A 214 2.82 -17.56 -5.36
N VAL A 215 3.45 -16.39 -5.43
CA VAL A 215 2.99 -15.27 -6.27
C VAL A 215 3.15 -15.60 -7.76
N CYS A 216 4.30 -16.15 -8.18
CA CYS A 216 4.52 -16.54 -9.57
C CYS A 216 3.63 -17.72 -9.99
N GLU A 217 3.45 -18.72 -9.10
CA GLU A 217 2.52 -19.83 -9.32
C GLU A 217 1.09 -19.33 -9.59
N ALA A 218 0.56 -18.46 -8.71
CA ALA A 218 -0.76 -17.87 -8.89
C ALA A 218 -0.85 -17.01 -10.16
N MET A 219 0.19 -16.24 -10.49
CA MET A 219 0.23 -15.45 -11.73
C MET A 219 0.18 -16.32 -12.97
N ALA A 220 0.90 -17.43 -13.00
CA ALA A 220 0.92 -18.37 -14.11
C ALA A 220 -0.42 -19.11 -14.22
N ALA A 221 -0.87 -19.75 -13.13
CA ALA A 221 -2.11 -20.55 -13.11
C ALA A 221 -3.34 -19.75 -13.52
N HIS A 222 -3.45 -18.50 -13.04
CA HIS A 222 -4.64 -17.68 -13.27
C HIS A 222 -4.44 -16.58 -14.31
N ARG A 223 -3.33 -16.64 -15.10
CA ARG A 223 -3.05 -15.71 -16.21
C ARG A 223 -3.18 -14.25 -15.81
N VAL A 224 -2.51 -13.88 -14.72
CA VAL A 224 -2.50 -12.51 -14.18
C VAL A 224 -1.88 -11.53 -15.18
N GLU A 225 -2.55 -10.39 -15.38
CA GLU A 225 -2.14 -9.33 -16.31
C GLU A 225 -1.50 -8.15 -15.61
N LEU A 226 -1.87 -7.91 -14.32
CA LEU A 226 -1.40 -6.79 -13.52
C LEU A 226 -0.91 -7.25 -12.14
N LEU A 227 0.33 -6.89 -11.79
CA LEU A 227 0.91 -7.09 -10.45
C LEU A 227 1.22 -5.74 -9.80
N PRO A 228 0.44 -5.27 -8.81
CA PRO A 228 0.85 -4.19 -7.91
C PRO A 228 1.77 -4.75 -6.81
N ALA A 229 2.98 -4.22 -6.68
CA ALA A 229 3.95 -4.73 -5.71
C ALA A 229 4.78 -3.60 -5.08
N THR A 230 5.59 -3.95 -4.07
CA THR A 230 6.61 -3.05 -3.52
C THR A 230 7.96 -3.28 -4.21
N PRO A 231 8.83 -2.28 -4.32
CA PRO A 231 10.21 -2.45 -4.80
C PRO A 231 10.97 -3.56 -4.06
N THR A 232 10.83 -3.64 -2.74
CA THR A 232 11.41 -4.72 -1.92
C THR A 232 10.97 -6.10 -2.39
N PHE A 233 9.66 -6.32 -2.61
CA PHE A 233 9.19 -7.60 -3.12
C PHE A 233 9.70 -7.91 -4.54
N LEU A 234 9.74 -6.90 -5.40
CA LEU A 234 10.25 -7.07 -6.77
C LEU A 234 11.74 -7.45 -6.77
N ASN A 235 12.54 -6.94 -5.83
CA ASN A 235 13.92 -7.39 -5.64
C ASN A 235 13.98 -8.86 -5.18
N MET A 236 13.16 -9.26 -4.20
CA MET A 236 13.06 -10.65 -3.77
C MET A 236 12.64 -11.59 -4.92
N LEU A 237 11.74 -11.12 -5.78
CA LEU A 237 11.29 -11.85 -6.96
C LEU A 237 12.44 -12.15 -7.94
N LEU A 238 13.33 -11.17 -8.15
CA LEU A 238 14.53 -11.32 -8.98
C LEU A 238 15.53 -12.30 -8.34
N ILE A 239 15.80 -12.15 -7.05
CA ILE A 239 16.77 -12.99 -6.33
C ILE A 239 16.34 -14.45 -6.26
N SER A 240 15.04 -14.70 -6.06
CA SER A 240 14.49 -16.06 -6.02
C SER A 240 14.51 -16.79 -7.35
N ASP A 241 14.75 -16.07 -8.45
CA ASP A 241 14.67 -16.59 -9.82
C ASP A 241 13.29 -17.19 -10.19
N ALA A 242 12.25 -16.88 -9.41
CA ALA A 242 10.90 -17.42 -9.62
C ALA A 242 10.34 -17.02 -10.99
N VAL A 243 10.65 -15.80 -11.47
CA VAL A 243 10.20 -15.31 -12.78
C VAL A 243 10.62 -16.17 -13.96
N ASN A 244 11.71 -16.93 -13.84
CA ASN A 244 12.21 -17.84 -14.89
C ASN A 244 11.66 -19.26 -14.76
N ARG A 245 11.01 -19.62 -13.65
CA ARG A 245 10.46 -20.95 -13.38
C ARG A 245 8.98 -21.09 -13.75
N TYR A 246 8.26 -19.99 -13.90
CA TYR A 246 6.82 -19.96 -14.16
C TYR A 246 6.48 -19.25 -15.47
N ASP A 247 5.40 -19.66 -16.13
CA ASP A 247 4.90 -19.02 -17.34
C ASP A 247 4.16 -17.70 -17.02
N LEU A 248 4.85 -16.59 -17.13
CA LEU A 248 4.30 -15.25 -16.89
C LEU A 248 3.90 -14.50 -18.16
N ASN A 249 3.68 -15.18 -19.28
CA ASN A 249 3.37 -14.56 -20.58
C ASN A 249 2.06 -13.75 -20.60
N ALA A 250 1.16 -13.95 -19.64
CA ALA A 250 -0.05 -13.13 -19.48
C ALA A 250 0.24 -11.77 -18.83
N LEU A 251 1.35 -11.64 -18.06
CA LEU A 251 1.67 -10.42 -17.33
C LEU A 251 1.97 -9.27 -18.31
N ARG A 252 1.25 -8.16 -18.15
CA ARG A 252 1.36 -6.97 -19.01
C ARG A 252 1.94 -5.79 -18.28
N ILE A 253 1.60 -5.65 -16.99
CA ILE A 253 1.94 -4.47 -16.20
C ILE A 253 2.37 -4.90 -14.81
N ILE A 254 3.48 -4.33 -14.34
CA ILE A 254 3.82 -4.28 -12.92
C ILE A 254 3.68 -2.82 -12.49
N THR A 255 2.86 -2.55 -11.47
CA THR A 255 2.86 -1.25 -10.81
C THR A 255 3.63 -1.35 -9.50
N TYR A 256 4.48 -0.35 -9.24
CA TYR A 256 5.29 -0.33 -8.02
C TYR A 256 5.24 1.03 -7.35
N GLY A 257 5.37 1.03 -6.02
CA GLY A 257 5.31 2.24 -5.20
C GLY A 257 5.52 1.92 -3.73
N THR A 258 5.08 2.82 -2.84
CA THR A 258 5.19 2.72 -1.37
C THR A 258 6.58 3.01 -0.80
N GLU A 259 7.63 2.88 -1.58
CA GLU A 259 9.03 3.17 -1.27
C GLU A 259 9.81 3.52 -2.56
N PRO A 260 10.98 4.17 -2.49
CA PRO A 260 11.81 4.43 -3.67
C PRO A 260 12.24 3.13 -4.35
N MET A 261 12.16 3.10 -5.69
CA MET A 261 12.63 1.98 -6.51
C MET A 261 14.12 2.13 -6.75
N PRO A 262 14.97 1.13 -6.42
CA PRO A 262 16.36 1.11 -6.83
C PRO A 262 16.48 1.05 -8.36
N ALA A 263 17.37 1.85 -8.95
CA ALA A 263 17.59 1.85 -10.39
C ALA A 263 18.11 0.49 -10.89
N SER A 264 18.95 -0.16 -10.08
CA SER A 264 19.47 -1.51 -10.33
C SER A 264 18.35 -2.56 -10.41
N THR A 265 17.40 -2.53 -9.47
CA THR A 265 16.22 -3.42 -9.47
C THR A 265 15.34 -3.16 -10.70
N LEU A 266 15.10 -1.88 -11.05
CA LEU A 266 14.32 -1.52 -12.23
C LEU A 266 14.99 -2.04 -13.53
N ALA A 267 16.29 -1.87 -13.66
CA ALA A 267 17.07 -2.34 -14.81
C ALA A 267 17.05 -3.88 -14.92
N ALA A 268 17.21 -4.59 -13.80
CA ALA A 268 17.13 -6.05 -13.76
C ALA A 268 15.74 -6.57 -14.17
N LEU A 269 14.65 -5.95 -13.67
CA LEU A 269 13.28 -6.29 -14.08
C LEU A 269 13.09 -6.08 -15.59
N ARG A 270 13.63 -5.01 -16.16
CA ARG A 270 13.55 -4.76 -17.61
C ARG A 270 14.28 -5.82 -18.43
N THR A 271 15.37 -6.36 -17.91
CA THR A 271 16.12 -7.45 -18.55
C THR A 271 15.36 -8.76 -18.52
N VAL A 272 14.78 -9.12 -17.37
CA VAL A 272 14.10 -10.40 -17.16
C VAL A 272 12.67 -10.39 -17.74
N LEU A 273 11.97 -9.26 -17.69
CA LEU A 273 10.59 -9.08 -18.14
C LEU A 273 10.49 -7.97 -19.21
N PRO A 274 11.14 -8.09 -20.38
CA PRO A 274 11.24 -7.00 -21.36
C PRO A 274 9.90 -6.57 -21.96
N ALA A 275 8.92 -7.46 -22.04
CA ALA A 275 7.58 -7.19 -22.57
C ALA A 275 6.63 -6.55 -21.55
N VAL A 276 6.98 -6.56 -20.25
CA VAL A 276 6.13 -6.05 -19.18
C VAL A 276 6.35 -4.55 -19.00
N ARG A 277 5.27 -3.79 -18.99
CA ARG A 277 5.31 -2.36 -18.68
C ARG A 277 5.49 -2.15 -17.18
N LEU A 278 6.55 -1.46 -16.80
CA LEU A 278 6.79 -1.04 -15.41
C LEU A 278 6.24 0.38 -15.22
N LYS A 279 5.36 0.56 -14.24
CA LYS A 279 4.71 1.83 -13.96
C LYS A 279 4.86 2.19 -12.49
N GLN A 280 5.49 3.32 -12.21
CA GLN A 280 5.55 3.86 -10.86
C GLN A 280 4.20 4.46 -10.45
N THR A 281 3.74 4.12 -9.26
CA THR A 281 2.58 4.71 -8.59
C THR A 281 3.05 5.51 -7.39
N TYR A 282 2.30 6.56 -7.06
CA TYR A 282 2.60 7.39 -5.90
C TYR A 282 1.32 7.69 -5.13
N GLY A 283 1.41 7.64 -3.81
CA GLY A 283 0.32 7.97 -2.92
C GLY A 283 0.62 7.66 -1.47
N LEU A 284 -0.17 8.25 -0.61
CA LEU A 284 -0.10 8.14 0.84
C LEU A 284 -1.51 7.93 1.37
N THR A 285 -1.64 7.37 2.57
CA THR A 285 -2.96 7.19 3.19
C THR A 285 -3.70 8.52 3.30
N GLU A 286 -2.98 9.59 3.55
CA GLU A 286 -3.49 10.95 3.79
C GLU A 286 -4.07 11.63 2.54
N VAL A 287 -3.63 11.25 1.35
CA VAL A 287 -4.04 11.89 0.08
C VAL A 287 -4.57 10.92 -0.97
N GLY A 288 -4.61 9.63 -0.64
CA GLY A 288 -4.97 8.57 -1.57
C GLY A 288 -3.86 8.24 -2.59
N ILE A 289 -4.19 7.39 -3.55
CA ILE A 289 -3.28 7.05 -4.66
C ILE A 289 -3.56 7.98 -5.82
N LEU A 290 -2.55 8.76 -6.21
CA LEU A 290 -2.66 9.75 -7.27
C LEU A 290 -2.60 9.08 -8.66
N PRO A 291 -3.25 9.65 -9.69
CA PRO A 291 -2.93 9.34 -11.07
C PRO A 291 -1.47 9.67 -11.34
N THR A 292 -0.74 8.72 -11.91
CA THR A 292 0.68 8.88 -12.25
C THR A 292 0.96 8.41 -13.67
N ARG A 293 1.98 9.01 -14.29
CA ARG A 293 2.50 8.58 -15.58
C ARG A 293 4.02 8.49 -15.50
N SER A 294 4.57 7.26 -15.54
CA SER A 294 6.01 7.06 -15.69
C SER A 294 6.47 7.60 -17.04
N GLN A 295 7.65 8.20 -17.09
CA GLN A 295 8.24 8.70 -18.32
C GLN A 295 8.47 7.54 -19.32
N SER A 296 9.02 6.44 -18.83
CA SER A 296 9.18 5.16 -19.54
C SER A 296 9.22 4.00 -18.52
N SER A 297 9.32 2.76 -18.99
CA SER A 297 9.43 1.58 -18.10
C SER A 297 10.81 1.41 -17.46
N ASP A 298 11.81 2.14 -17.90
CA ASP A 298 13.19 2.14 -17.40
C ASP A 298 13.57 3.44 -16.69
N SER A 299 12.58 4.32 -16.46
CA SER A 299 12.77 5.62 -15.84
C SER A 299 12.16 5.66 -14.43
N LEU A 300 12.89 6.30 -13.50
CA LEU A 300 12.41 6.65 -12.17
C LEU A 300 11.68 8.00 -12.13
N TRP A 301 11.52 8.64 -13.28
CA TRP A 301 10.82 9.89 -13.41
C TRP A 301 9.33 9.65 -13.65
N LEU A 302 8.49 10.35 -12.91
CA LEU A 302 7.04 10.25 -13.03
C LEU A 302 6.42 11.64 -13.04
N ARG A 303 5.36 11.79 -13.82
CA ARG A 303 4.46 12.93 -13.76
C ARG A 303 3.36 12.62 -12.75
N LEU A 304 3.08 13.59 -11.86
CA LEU A 304 2.05 13.48 -10.83
C LEU A 304 0.82 14.31 -11.21
N GLY A 305 -0.35 13.78 -10.88
CA GLY A 305 -1.60 14.51 -10.90
C GLY A 305 -2.31 14.54 -12.25
N GLU A 306 -3.60 14.75 -12.15
CA GLU A 306 -4.59 15.05 -13.18
C GLU A 306 -5.68 15.90 -12.50
N ARG A 307 -6.84 16.12 -13.13
CA ARG A 307 -7.96 16.90 -12.56
C ARG A 307 -8.29 16.46 -11.12
N GLY A 308 -8.25 17.42 -10.18
CA GLY A 308 -8.51 17.20 -8.75
C GLY A 308 -7.32 16.70 -7.94
N TYR A 309 -6.12 16.67 -8.55
CA TYR A 309 -4.86 16.32 -7.89
C TYR A 309 -3.78 17.34 -8.27
N GLU A 310 -3.29 18.05 -7.31
CA GLU A 310 -2.32 19.12 -7.50
C GLU A 310 -1.04 18.83 -6.72
N HIS A 311 0.09 19.31 -7.21
CA HIS A 311 1.35 19.22 -6.49
C HIS A 311 2.11 20.56 -6.57
N ARG A 312 2.90 20.82 -5.53
CA ARG A 312 3.90 21.90 -5.51
C ARG A 312 5.15 21.39 -4.83
N ILE A 313 6.28 22.03 -5.09
CA ILE A 313 7.55 21.68 -4.48
C ILE A 313 8.04 22.90 -3.72
N VAL A 314 8.28 22.70 -2.42
CA VAL A 314 8.78 23.72 -1.51
C VAL A 314 10.05 23.21 -0.85
N ASP A 315 11.16 23.91 -1.06
CA ASP A 315 12.49 23.51 -0.54
C ASP A 315 12.90 22.07 -0.88
N GLY A 316 12.55 21.62 -2.10
CA GLY A 316 12.81 20.26 -2.58
C GLY A 316 11.87 19.19 -2.01
N VAL A 317 10.89 19.56 -1.20
CA VAL A 317 9.87 18.67 -0.62
C VAL A 317 8.60 18.74 -1.45
N LEU A 318 8.03 17.57 -1.75
CA LEU A 318 6.77 17.45 -2.45
C LEU A 318 5.59 17.76 -1.51
N TRP A 319 4.70 18.63 -1.97
CA TRP A 319 3.42 18.92 -1.32
C TRP A 319 2.29 18.54 -2.26
N LEU A 320 1.20 18.02 -1.70
CA LEU A 320 0.05 17.53 -2.45
C LEU A 320 -1.26 18.12 -1.95
N ARG A 321 -2.18 18.35 -2.90
CA ARG A 321 -3.58 18.63 -2.63
C ARG A 321 -4.42 17.68 -3.49
N SER A 322 -5.34 16.94 -2.87
CA SER A 322 -6.07 15.84 -3.51
C SER A 322 -7.53 15.88 -3.11
N ARG A 323 -8.42 15.65 -4.08
CA ARG A 323 -9.86 15.45 -3.84
C ARG A 323 -10.16 14.18 -3.03
N SER A 324 -9.25 13.19 -3.05
CA SER A 324 -9.35 11.97 -2.25
C SER A 324 -8.54 12.04 -0.95
N ALA A 325 -8.22 13.26 -0.48
CA ALA A 325 -7.56 13.47 0.79
C ALA A 325 -8.44 12.99 1.95
N MET A 326 -7.80 12.45 2.99
CA MET A 326 -8.50 12.07 4.21
C MET A 326 -9.20 13.28 4.85
N LEU A 327 -10.25 13.02 5.60
CA LEU A 327 -10.93 14.03 6.40
C LEU A 327 -10.08 14.52 7.58
N GLY A 328 -9.18 13.68 8.07
CA GLY A 328 -8.25 13.96 9.14
C GLY A 328 -7.80 12.71 9.87
N TYR A 329 -6.95 12.90 10.87
CA TYR A 329 -6.59 11.86 11.82
C TYR A 329 -7.58 11.80 12.98
N LEU A 330 -7.90 10.60 13.45
CA LEU A 330 -8.70 10.41 14.67
C LEU A 330 -7.89 10.59 15.95
N ASN A 331 -6.55 10.49 15.88
CA ASN A 331 -5.67 10.51 17.03
C ASN A 331 -4.44 11.42 16.88
N ALA A 332 -4.47 12.35 15.94
CA ALA A 332 -3.41 13.32 15.75
C ALA A 332 -3.98 14.62 15.14
N PRO A 333 -3.30 15.77 15.27
CA PRO A 333 -3.67 16.99 14.60
C PRO A 333 -3.75 16.83 13.07
N SER A 334 -4.56 17.67 12.42
CA SER A 334 -4.62 17.72 10.95
C SER A 334 -3.23 18.05 10.39
N PRO A 335 -2.75 17.27 9.40
CA PRO A 335 -1.47 17.53 8.75
C PRO A 335 -1.58 18.49 7.56
N PHE A 336 -2.78 18.97 7.24
CA PHE A 336 -3.04 19.88 6.15
C PHE A 336 -2.87 21.34 6.62
N ASP A 337 -2.30 22.17 5.75
CA ASP A 337 -2.30 23.61 5.96
C ASP A 337 -3.70 24.24 5.72
N ALA A 338 -3.82 25.55 5.92
CA ALA A 338 -5.09 26.27 5.78
C ALA A 338 -5.66 26.23 4.34
N GLU A 339 -4.83 25.96 3.35
CA GLU A 339 -5.21 25.85 1.93
C GLU A 339 -5.48 24.40 1.50
N GLY A 340 -5.36 23.43 2.42
CA GLY A 340 -5.56 21.99 2.17
C GLY A 340 -4.37 21.28 1.55
N TRP A 341 -3.15 21.85 1.64
CA TRP A 341 -1.94 21.20 1.19
C TRP A 341 -1.37 20.28 2.26
N PHE A 342 -0.94 19.10 1.83
CA PHE A 342 -0.27 18.10 2.64
C PHE A 342 1.23 18.08 2.34
N ASN A 343 2.06 18.28 3.37
CA ASN A 343 3.50 18.10 3.28
C ASN A 343 3.83 16.61 3.34
N THR A 344 4.26 16.00 2.23
CA THR A 344 4.54 14.56 2.17
C THR A 344 5.79 14.16 2.93
N GLN A 345 6.68 15.09 3.22
CA GLN A 345 8.05 14.85 3.71
C GLN A 345 8.93 14.09 2.70
N ASP A 346 8.48 13.89 1.47
CA ASP A 346 9.28 13.23 0.43
C ASP A 346 10.07 14.28 -0.36
N LEU A 347 11.39 14.09 -0.38
CA LEU A 347 12.31 14.89 -1.18
C LEU A 347 12.27 14.45 -2.64
N VAL A 348 12.29 15.42 -3.55
CA VAL A 348 12.20 15.16 -4.98
C VAL A 348 13.23 15.97 -5.77
N GLN A 349 13.65 15.40 -6.90
CA GLN A 349 14.23 16.14 -8.01
C GLN A 349 13.15 16.48 -9.02
N VAL A 350 13.36 17.54 -9.79
CA VAL A 350 12.43 18.05 -10.81
C VAL A 350 13.15 18.14 -12.15
N ASP A 351 12.48 17.66 -13.20
CA ASP A 351 12.90 17.85 -14.59
C ASP A 351 11.66 18.11 -15.44
N GLY A 352 11.43 19.38 -15.77
CA GLY A 352 10.19 19.83 -16.40
C GLY A 352 8.96 19.45 -15.61
N ASP A 353 8.05 18.67 -16.23
CA ASP A 353 6.82 18.17 -15.61
C ASP A 353 7.02 16.87 -14.78
N TYR A 354 8.24 16.34 -14.74
CA TYR A 354 8.54 15.08 -14.08
C TYR A 354 9.21 15.31 -12.74
N VAL A 355 8.92 14.42 -11.80
CA VAL A 355 9.59 14.36 -10.50
C VAL A 355 10.21 12.98 -10.31
N ARG A 356 11.31 12.93 -9.56
CA ARG A 356 11.94 11.70 -9.09
C ARG A 356 11.99 11.74 -7.58
N ILE A 357 11.45 10.68 -6.95
CA ILE A 357 11.45 10.56 -5.49
C ILE A 357 12.84 10.12 -5.01
N LEU A 358 13.42 10.87 -4.07
CA LEU A 358 14.75 10.60 -3.51
C LEU A 358 14.67 9.85 -2.16
N GLY A 359 13.59 10.04 -1.40
CA GLY A 359 13.38 9.50 -0.06
C GLY A 359 12.75 10.53 0.87
N ARG A 360 12.65 10.21 2.15
CA ARG A 360 12.05 11.11 3.14
C ARG A 360 13.04 12.03 3.79
N THR A 361 12.61 13.24 4.16
CA THR A 361 13.43 14.22 4.90
C THR A 361 13.96 13.65 6.20
N SER A 362 13.15 12.84 6.90
CA SER A 362 13.53 12.17 8.16
C SER A 362 14.56 11.05 8.00
N GLU A 363 14.78 10.55 6.79
CA GLU A 363 15.74 9.47 6.50
C GLU A 363 17.10 10.02 6.01
N VAL A 364 17.17 11.30 5.66
CA VAL A 364 18.43 11.91 5.19
C VAL A 364 19.49 11.87 6.28
N ILE A 365 20.65 11.33 5.94
CA ILE A 365 21.79 11.25 6.84
C ILE A 365 22.65 12.50 6.60
N ASN A 366 22.89 13.29 7.67
CA ASN A 366 23.76 14.46 7.59
C ASN A 366 25.16 14.06 8.10
N VAL A 367 26.11 13.98 7.16
CA VAL A 367 27.49 13.60 7.45
C VAL A 367 28.37 14.84 7.27
N GLY A 368 28.67 15.53 8.37
CA GLY A 368 29.54 16.74 8.36
C GLY A 368 28.97 17.90 7.53
N GLY A 369 27.64 18.03 7.43
CA GLY A 369 26.96 19.05 6.62
C GLY A 369 26.50 18.55 5.25
N GLU A 370 27.02 17.41 4.78
CA GLU A 370 26.66 16.80 3.50
C GLU A 370 25.44 15.89 3.66
N LYS A 371 24.51 15.97 2.71
CA LYS A 371 23.28 15.15 2.71
C LYS A 371 23.51 13.83 1.99
N VAL A 372 23.23 12.72 2.66
CA VAL A 372 23.26 11.37 2.09
C VAL A 372 21.83 10.81 2.07
N TYR A 373 21.39 10.41 0.90
CA TYR A 373 20.10 9.74 0.70
C TYR A 373 20.31 8.22 0.82
N PRO A 374 19.70 7.54 1.81
CA PRO A 374 19.87 6.09 1.99
C PRO A 374 19.63 5.29 0.72
N ALA A 375 18.58 5.62 -0.03
CA ALA A 375 18.21 4.89 -1.25
C ALA A 375 19.31 4.93 -2.34
N GLU A 376 20.10 6.01 -2.43
CA GLU A 376 21.21 6.12 -3.37
C GLU A 376 22.33 5.13 -3.02
N VAL A 377 22.66 5.04 -1.74
CA VAL A 377 23.70 4.12 -1.26
C VAL A 377 23.23 2.67 -1.33
N GLU A 378 21.98 2.40 -0.95
CA GLU A 378 21.35 1.08 -1.06
C GLU A 378 21.34 0.59 -2.51
N ASP A 379 20.97 1.43 -3.47
CA ASP A 379 20.95 1.08 -4.91
C ASP A 379 22.31 0.63 -5.42
N LEU A 380 23.40 1.29 -5.00
CA LEU A 380 24.74 0.86 -5.34
C LEU A 380 25.11 -0.47 -4.65
N LEU A 381 24.84 -0.59 -3.34
CA LEU A 381 25.25 -1.77 -2.57
C LEU A 381 24.48 -3.04 -2.95
N LEU A 382 23.24 -2.93 -3.44
CA LEU A 382 22.48 -4.06 -3.99
C LEU A 382 23.14 -4.69 -5.22
N GLN A 383 24.08 -4.01 -5.89
CA GLN A 383 24.81 -4.52 -7.04
C GLN A 383 26.06 -5.36 -6.62
N MET A 384 26.38 -5.42 -5.33
CA MET A 384 27.48 -6.25 -4.83
C MET A 384 27.11 -7.74 -4.92
N ASP A 385 28.07 -8.57 -5.34
CA ASP A 385 27.91 -10.03 -5.24
C ASP A 385 27.58 -10.46 -3.81
N ASN A 386 26.79 -11.52 -3.62
CA ASN A 386 26.38 -12.06 -2.33
C ASN A 386 25.48 -11.13 -1.48
N VAL A 387 24.95 -10.04 -2.03
CA VAL A 387 24.00 -9.15 -1.32
C VAL A 387 22.59 -9.45 -1.78
N GLU A 388 21.75 -9.91 -0.85
CA GLU A 388 20.31 -10.12 -1.06
C GLU A 388 19.52 -8.85 -0.81
N ASP A 389 19.78 -8.19 0.33
CA ASP A 389 19.17 -6.90 0.67
C ASP A 389 20.15 -6.06 1.49
N VAL A 390 19.96 -4.75 1.47
CA VAL A 390 20.74 -3.82 2.28
C VAL A 390 19.87 -2.66 2.74
N THR A 391 20.02 -2.29 3.99
CA THR A 391 19.37 -1.10 4.57
C THR A 391 20.42 -0.13 5.06
N VAL A 392 20.32 1.12 4.64
CA VAL A 392 21.24 2.20 5.01
C VAL A 392 20.57 3.15 5.99
N SER A 393 21.31 3.52 7.04
CA SER A 393 20.85 4.45 8.08
C SER A 393 22.01 5.30 8.62
N GLY A 394 21.67 6.40 9.32
CA GLY A 394 22.65 7.20 10.04
C GLY A 394 22.97 6.59 11.42
N ARG A 395 24.24 6.58 11.81
CA ARG A 395 24.67 6.31 13.19
C ARG A 395 25.30 7.57 13.77
N PRO A 396 24.97 7.95 15.01
CA PRO A 396 25.56 9.12 15.67
C PRO A 396 27.10 9.07 15.68
N ASN A 397 27.72 10.18 15.37
CA ASN A 397 29.18 10.35 15.39
C ASN A 397 29.54 11.73 15.97
N PRO A 398 30.43 11.82 16.95
CA PRO A 398 30.71 13.08 17.65
C PRO A 398 31.46 14.11 16.77
N VAL A 399 32.08 13.68 15.66
CA VAL A 399 32.84 14.57 14.78
C VAL A 399 31.99 15.07 13.60
N THR A 400 31.24 14.20 12.97
CA THR A 400 30.48 14.50 11.74
C THR A 400 28.98 14.60 11.98
N GLY A 401 28.51 14.52 13.24
CA GLY A 401 27.09 14.41 13.60
C GLY A 401 26.56 13.00 13.33
N ALA A 402 26.75 12.49 12.11
CA ALA A 402 26.43 11.12 11.76
C ALA A 402 27.46 10.50 10.82
N VAL A 403 27.44 9.18 10.71
CA VAL A 403 28.13 8.39 9.68
C VAL A 403 27.15 7.43 9.04
N VAL A 404 27.45 7.02 7.82
CA VAL A 404 26.64 6.04 7.08
C VAL A 404 26.90 4.65 7.65
N ALA A 405 25.79 3.96 7.99
CA ALA A 405 25.79 2.54 8.38
C ALA A 405 24.99 1.74 7.35
N ALA A 406 25.51 0.57 6.96
CA ALA A 406 24.85 -0.35 6.06
C ALA A 406 24.68 -1.72 6.76
N ARG A 407 23.46 -2.23 6.76
CA ARG A 407 23.10 -3.54 7.29
C ARG A 407 22.69 -4.44 6.12
N PHE A 408 23.37 -5.56 5.98
CA PHE A 408 23.26 -6.46 4.82
C PHE A 408 22.54 -7.77 5.18
N THR A 409 21.65 -8.20 4.30
CA THR A 409 21.22 -9.60 4.20
C THR A 409 22.02 -10.23 3.07
N LEU A 410 22.61 -11.41 3.33
CA LEU A 410 23.51 -12.08 2.41
C LEU A 410 22.90 -13.40 1.92
N THR A 411 23.14 -13.74 0.64
CA THR A 411 22.70 -15.02 0.05
C THR A 411 23.55 -16.20 0.55
N ARG A 412 24.80 -15.94 0.95
CA ARG A 412 25.75 -16.93 1.48
C ARG A 412 26.45 -16.36 2.71
N PRO A 413 26.77 -17.18 3.73
CA PRO A 413 27.51 -16.71 4.91
C PRO A 413 28.86 -16.09 4.54
N GLU A 414 29.15 -14.94 5.14
CA GLU A 414 30.41 -14.21 5.01
C GLU A 414 30.74 -13.55 6.35
N ASP A 415 32.02 -13.40 6.70
CA ASP A 415 32.39 -12.70 7.92
C ASP A 415 32.30 -11.17 7.76
N ALA A 416 31.98 -10.47 8.84
CA ALA A 416 31.78 -9.02 8.85
C ALA A 416 33.02 -8.22 8.42
N THR A 417 34.23 -8.73 8.67
CA THR A 417 35.50 -8.07 8.31
C THR A 417 35.70 -8.11 6.79
N SER A 418 35.49 -9.26 6.18
CA SER A 418 35.55 -9.44 4.71
C SER A 418 34.48 -8.59 4.01
N LEU A 419 33.24 -8.62 4.50
CA LEU A 419 32.17 -7.81 3.96
C LEU A 419 32.49 -6.31 4.04
N ARG A 420 33.01 -5.83 5.19
CA ARG A 420 33.41 -4.42 5.37
C ARG A 420 34.49 -3.99 4.38
N ARG A 421 35.53 -4.82 4.19
CA ARG A 421 36.59 -4.54 3.23
C ARG A 421 36.03 -4.45 1.81
N ARG A 422 35.25 -5.45 1.41
CA ARG A 422 34.63 -5.57 0.09
C ARG A 422 33.66 -4.42 -0.18
N THR A 423 32.88 -4.02 0.82
CA THR A 423 31.99 -2.83 0.72
C THR A 423 32.79 -1.57 0.45
N ARG A 424 33.90 -1.34 1.16
CA ARG A 424 34.76 -0.17 0.97
C ARG A 424 35.40 -0.16 -0.43
N GLU A 425 35.93 -1.28 -0.86
CA GLU A 425 36.54 -1.44 -2.20
C GLU A 425 35.50 -1.22 -3.30
N PHE A 426 34.30 -1.77 -3.15
CA PHE A 426 33.23 -1.61 -4.12
C PHE A 426 32.72 -0.17 -4.23
N CYS A 427 32.64 0.56 -3.13
CA CYS A 427 32.23 1.97 -3.13
C CYS A 427 33.30 2.92 -3.67
N GLN A 428 34.57 2.49 -3.71
CA GLN A 428 35.68 3.36 -4.13
C GLN A 428 35.51 3.81 -5.58
N GLY A 429 35.51 5.12 -5.81
CA GLY A 429 35.32 5.74 -7.13
C GLY A 429 33.87 5.71 -7.67
N ARG A 430 32.93 5.12 -6.89
CA ARG A 430 31.51 5.05 -7.24
C ARG A 430 30.63 5.95 -6.36
N LEU A 431 31.09 6.20 -5.12
CA LEU A 431 30.44 7.13 -4.19
C LEU A 431 31.44 8.16 -3.70
N GLU A 432 30.94 9.34 -3.35
CA GLU A 432 31.70 10.33 -2.60
C GLU A 432 32.06 9.78 -1.22
N ARG A 433 33.22 10.17 -0.72
CA ARG A 433 33.83 9.61 0.50
C ARG A 433 32.88 9.65 1.72
N PHE A 434 32.10 10.69 1.86
CA PHE A 434 31.17 10.86 2.98
C PHE A 434 29.93 9.93 2.89
N LYS A 435 29.60 9.41 1.69
CA LYS A 435 28.51 8.44 1.47
C LYS A 435 28.92 6.98 1.72
N VAL A 436 30.21 6.69 1.78
CA VAL A 436 30.71 5.33 1.95
C VAL A 436 30.39 4.82 3.35
N PRO A 437 29.75 3.63 3.50
CA PRO A 437 29.43 3.08 4.83
C PRO A 437 30.68 2.85 5.68
N VAL A 438 30.68 3.45 6.88
CA VAL A 438 31.73 3.28 7.88
C VAL A 438 31.41 2.10 8.81
N VAL A 439 30.12 1.93 9.11
CA VAL A 439 29.59 0.83 9.91
C VAL A 439 28.96 -0.18 8.95
N VAL A 440 29.40 -1.45 9.03
CA VAL A 440 28.89 -2.56 8.21
C VAL A 440 28.46 -3.67 9.17
N GLU A 441 27.20 -4.06 9.08
CA GLU A 441 26.56 -5.07 9.91
C GLU A 441 25.90 -6.13 9.02
N ILE A 442 25.84 -7.37 9.51
CA ILE A 442 25.08 -8.46 8.86
C ILE A 442 23.76 -8.59 9.63
N ALA A 443 22.65 -8.63 8.90
CA ALA A 443 21.33 -8.80 9.47
C ALA A 443 21.10 -10.26 9.85
N GLU A 444 20.59 -10.50 11.05
CA GLU A 444 20.13 -11.82 11.49
C GLU A 444 18.68 -12.10 11.09
N ASP A 445 17.88 -11.03 10.92
CA ASP A 445 16.46 -11.07 10.59
C ASP A 445 16.16 -10.34 9.28
N ALA A 446 14.97 -10.62 8.70
CA ALA A 446 14.47 -9.93 7.53
C ALA A 446 14.40 -8.40 7.75
N GLN A 447 14.94 -7.64 6.80
CA GLN A 447 15.02 -6.18 6.87
C GLN A 447 13.74 -5.48 6.38
N HIS A 448 12.67 -6.22 6.15
CA HIS A 448 11.38 -5.69 5.74
C HIS A 448 10.26 -6.05 6.72
N SER A 449 9.19 -5.27 6.69
CA SER A 449 7.95 -5.54 7.44
C SER A 449 7.12 -6.64 6.78
N ALA A 450 6.06 -7.11 7.45
CA ALA A 450 5.05 -7.98 6.84
C ALA A 450 4.36 -7.36 5.60
N ARG A 451 4.50 -6.05 5.41
CA ARG A 451 4.03 -5.31 4.23
C ARG A 451 5.10 -5.17 3.14
N PHE A 452 6.21 -5.90 3.23
CA PHE A 452 7.35 -5.83 2.30
C PHE A 452 7.88 -4.41 2.09
N LYS A 453 8.02 -3.65 3.16
CA LYS A 453 8.67 -2.34 3.17
C LYS A 453 9.93 -2.40 4.02
N LYS A 454 11.01 -1.77 3.56
CA LYS A 454 12.27 -1.69 4.29
C LYS A 454 12.08 -1.10 5.69
N ARG A 455 12.71 -1.72 6.68
CA ARG A 455 12.78 -1.22 8.06
C ARG A 455 14.10 -0.49 8.25
N ARG A 456 14.12 0.80 7.98
CA ARG A 456 15.24 1.65 8.40
C ARG A 456 15.07 1.93 9.87
N ALA A 457 16.03 1.47 10.70
CA ALA A 457 16.04 1.85 12.12
C ALA A 457 16.03 3.38 12.18
N ALA A 458 15.01 3.95 12.83
CA ALA A 458 15.05 5.37 13.17
C ALA A 458 16.34 5.57 13.95
N GLY A 459 17.22 6.45 13.45
CA GLY A 459 18.40 6.83 14.20
C GLY A 459 17.93 7.24 15.58
N ALA A 460 18.46 6.61 16.63
CA ALA A 460 18.24 7.04 17.99
C ALA A 460 18.80 8.46 18.09
N GLY A 461 17.94 9.42 17.88
CA GLY A 461 18.22 10.84 17.88
C GLY A 461 17.23 11.51 18.80
N ALA A 462 17.76 11.83 19.99
CA ALA A 462 17.40 12.78 21.02
C ALA A 462 15.91 12.98 21.34
#